data_5d3bb2bb12d2f3c686a04b92acfbab87
#
_entry.id   5d3bb2bb12d2f3c686a04b92acfbab87
#
_cell.length_a   1.000
_cell.length_b   1.000
_cell.length_c   1.000
_cell.angle_alpha   90.00
_cell.angle_beta   90.00
_cell.angle_gamma   90.00
#
_symmetry.space_group_name_H-M   'P 1'
#
loop_
_entity.id
_entity.type
_entity.pdbx_description
1 polymer ?
#
loop_
_entity_poly.entity_id
_entity_poly.type
_entity_poly.pdbx_seq_one_letter_code
_entity_poly.pdbx_strand_id
1 'polypeptide(L)'
;MYLFCYTGQRSDEIAEDLSEQGYEIYSIEGGYRSYLRKKLADFMKEDDGTAERLADKAADAERSIIKKFKKTVWRPFTKAINAYEMIQDGDKIAVCISGGKDSMLMAKLFQELERHGKKNFEVVFLVMNPGYNEVNYQTILNNAKMLNIPVSYT
;
A
#
# COMPACT_ATOMS: atom_id res chain seq x y z
N MET A 1 5.24 17.27 24.80
CA MET A 1 4.72 17.03 23.41
C MET A 1 5.74 16.20 22.66
N TYR A 2 5.31 15.32 21.70
CA TYR A 2 6.24 14.53 20.91
C TYR A 2 6.29 15.04 19.47
N LEU A 3 7.52 15.22 18.97
CA LEU A 3 7.81 15.58 17.58
C LEU A 3 8.42 14.39 16.85
N PHE A 4 8.13 14.26 15.57
CA PHE A 4 8.83 13.32 14.72
C PHE A 4 8.87 13.82 13.27
N CYS A 5 9.91 13.49 12.57
CA CYS A 5 10.03 13.63 11.12
C CYS A 5 10.37 12.28 10.49
N TYR A 6 10.68 12.23 9.22
CA TYR A 6 10.96 10.95 8.56
C TYR A 6 12.24 10.26 9.08
N THR A 7 13.33 11.01 9.29
CA THR A 7 14.63 10.49 9.73
C THR A 7 14.95 10.67 11.21
N GLY A 8 14.24 11.56 11.90
CA GLY A 8 14.54 12.00 13.26
C GLY A 8 15.35 13.30 13.34
N GLN A 9 16.25 13.57 12.39
CA GLN A 9 17.16 14.71 12.44
C GLN A 9 16.45 16.06 12.65
N ARG A 10 15.49 16.37 11.79
CA ARG A 10 14.80 17.67 11.85
C ARG A 10 13.91 17.81 13.08
N SER A 11 13.37 16.73 13.60
CA SER A 11 12.59 16.74 14.84
C SER A 11 13.48 16.88 16.05
N ASP A 12 14.71 16.35 16.02
CA ASP A 12 15.70 16.50 17.08
C ASP A 12 16.13 17.96 17.20
N GLU A 13 16.53 18.59 16.09
CA GLU A 13 16.90 20.02 16.04
C GLU A 13 15.78 20.93 16.60
N ILE A 14 14.53 20.71 16.15
CA ILE A 14 13.39 21.52 16.61
C ILE A 14 13.06 21.23 18.07
N ALA A 15 13.23 20.01 18.55
CA ALA A 15 12.99 19.65 19.94
C ALA A 15 14.02 20.30 20.88
N GLU A 16 15.29 20.36 20.45
CA GLU A 16 16.34 21.08 21.17
C GLU A 16 16.05 22.57 21.28
N ASP A 17 15.79 23.23 20.15
CA ASP A 17 15.47 24.66 20.09
C ASP A 17 14.27 25.04 20.97
N LEU A 18 13.21 24.23 20.97
CA LEU A 18 12.02 24.49 21.77
C LEU A 18 12.24 24.15 23.25
N SER A 19 13.09 23.18 23.56
CA SER A 19 13.46 22.85 24.94
C SER A 19 14.26 23.99 25.60
N GLU A 20 15.15 24.65 24.85
CA GLU A 20 15.86 25.86 25.32
C GLU A 20 14.91 27.03 25.62
N GLN A 21 13.75 27.08 24.95
CA GLN A 21 12.69 28.03 25.21
C GLN A 21 11.76 27.65 26.38
N GLY A 22 12.06 26.54 27.06
CA GLY A 22 11.32 26.09 28.24
C GLY A 22 10.10 25.21 27.96
N TYR A 23 9.95 24.69 26.74
CA TYR A 23 8.88 23.74 26.43
C TYR A 23 9.29 22.30 26.72
N GLU A 24 8.38 21.51 27.27
CA GLU A 24 8.57 20.06 27.50
C GLU A 24 8.27 19.30 26.21
N ILE A 25 9.30 19.08 25.39
CA ILE A 25 9.20 18.46 24.04
C ILE A 25 10.20 17.35 23.92
N TYR A 26 9.79 16.26 23.25
CA TYR A 26 10.60 15.10 22.98
C TYR A 26 10.59 14.77 21.49
N SER A 27 11.72 14.47 20.92
CA SER A 27 11.82 13.88 19.59
C SER A 27 11.79 12.37 19.64
N ILE A 28 11.26 11.75 18.60
CA ILE A 28 11.27 10.28 18.45
C ILE A 28 12.52 9.90 17.66
N GLU A 29 13.45 9.23 18.34
CA GLU A 29 14.71 8.78 17.77
C GLU A 29 14.54 7.98 16.48
N GLY A 30 15.28 8.37 15.43
CA GLY A 30 15.22 7.78 14.10
C GLY A 30 13.92 8.01 13.34
N GLY A 31 12.96 8.77 13.92
CA GLY A 31 11.74 9.21 13.30
C GLY A 31 10.85 8.09 12.77
N TYR A 32 10.03 8.42 11.79
CA TYR A 32 9.10 7.47 11.16
C TYR A 32 9.80 6.28 10.49
N ARG A 33 11.02 6.48 10.01
CA ARG A 33 11.83 5.42 9.41
C ARG A 33 12.16 4.30 10.40
N SER A 34 12.51 4.63 11.65
CA SER A 34 12.78 3.63 12.70
C SER A 34 11.53 2.88 13.10
N TYR A 35 10.40 3.56 13.19
CA TYR A 35 9.11 2.93 13.40
C TYR A 35 8.76 1.92 12.30
N LEU A 36 8.96 2.30 11.03
CA LEU A 36 8.71 1.39 9.90
C LEU A 36 9.62 0.15 9.94
N ARG A 37 10.93 0.35 10.25
CA ARG A 37 11.87 -0.77 10.37
C ARG A 37 11.44 -1.75 11.46
N LYS A 38 11.06 -1.24 12.62
CA LYS A 38 10.59 -2.07 13.73
C LYS A 38 9.33 -2.84 13.36
N LYS A 39 8.34 -2.16 12.78
CA LYS A 39 7.11 -2.78 12.31
C LYS A 39 7.35 -3.86 11.26
N LEU A 40 8.27 -3.63 10.32
CA LEU A 40 8.65 -4.60 9.31
C LEU A 40 9.34 -5.81 9.93
N ALA A 41 10.26 -5.59 10.89
CA ALA A 41 10.94 -6.66 11.61
C ALA A 41 9.97 -7.51 12.44
N ASP A 42 9.00 -6.87 13.10
CA ASP A 42 7.95 -7.56 13.85
C ASP A 42 7.05 -8.37 12.90
N PHE A 43 6.67 -7.81 11.77
CA PHE A 43 5.91 -8.50 10.72
C PHE A 43 6.66 -9.72 10.15
N MET A 44 7.98 -9.61 9.96
CA MET A 44 8.80 -10.72 9.46
C MET A 44 9.04 -11.82 10.52
N LYS A 45 8.95 -11.51 11.81
CA LYS A 45 9.04 -12.50 12.90
C LYS A 45 7.75 -13.30 13.10
N GLU A 46 6.62 -12.77 12.70
CA GLU A 46 5.31 -13.43 12.80
C GLU A 46 5.06 -14.46 11.68
N ASP A 47 6.08 -14.83 10.86
CA ASP A 47 5.95 -15.63 9.64
C ASP A 47 5.84 -17.15 9.86
N ASP A 48 5.17 -17.57 10.91
CA ASP A 48 5.09 -18.95 11.38
C ASP A 48 3.67 -19.55 11.23
N GLY A 49 3.01 -19.27 10.19
CA GLY A 49 1.63 -19.69 9.85
C GLY A 49 0.97 -18.75 8.84
N THR A 50 1.75 -18.07 8.08
CA THR A 50 1.40 -16.83 7.38
C THR A 50 0.63 -17.03 6.09
N ALA A 51 0.77 -18.16 5.41
CA ALA A 51 0.10 -18.36 4.12
C ALA A 51 -1.43 -18.36 4.26
N GLU A 52 -1.97 -19.04 5.27
CA GLU A 52 -3.42 -19.04 5.55
C GLU A 52 -3.90 -17.66 6.03
N ARG A 53 -3.19 -17.01 6.95
CA ARG A 53 -3.54 -15.66 7.42
C ARG A 53 -3.44 -14.59 6.34
N LEU A 54 -2.50 -14.71 5.41
CA LEU A 54 -2.39 -13.80 4.28
C LEU A 54 -3.51 -14.02 3.27
N ALA A 55 -3.87 -15.27 3.00
CA ALA A 55 -5.02 -15.62 2.16
C ALA A 55 -6.32 -15.06 2.75
N ASP A 56 -6.51 -15.14 4.06
CA ASP A 56 -7.65 -14.56 4.76
C ASP A 56 -7.70 -13.03 4.65
N LYS A 57 -6.57 -12.34 4.85
CA LYS A 57 -6.49 -10.88 4.71
C LYS A 57 -6.79 -10.41 3.29
N ALA A 58 -6.27 -11.10 2.28
CA ALA A 58 -6.57 -10.80 0.89
C ALA A 58 -8.05 -11.00 0.56
N ALA A 59 -8.64 -12.11 1.01
CA ALA A 59 -10.06 -12.41 0.84
C ALA A 59 -10.96 -11.40 1.58
N ASP A 60 -10.56 -10.96 2.76
CA ASP A 60 -11.29 -9.94 3.51
C ASP A 60 -11.24 -8.57 2.82
N ALA A 61 -10.10 -8.21 2.23
CA ALA A 61 -9.98 -6.98 1.42
C ALA A 61 -10.91 -7.04 0.20
N GLU A 62 -10.90 -8.14 -0.55
CA GLU A 62 -11.78 -8.39 -1.69
C GLU A 62 -13.26 -8.33 -1.30
N ARG A 63 -13.63 -9.04 -0.24
CA ARG A 63 -14.99 -9.03 0.30
C ARG A 63 -15.44 -7.64 0.73
N SER A 64 -14.54 -6.87 1.34
CA SER A 64 -14.82 -5.49 1.76
C SER A 64 -15.11 -4.58 0.57
N ILE A 65 -14.35 -4.68 -0.52
CA ILE A 65 -14.56 -3.91 -1.75
C ILE A 65 -15.94 -4.22 -2.34
N ILE A 66 -16.25 -5.51 -2.50
CA ILE A 66 -17.48 -5.96 -3.18
C ILE A 66 -18.75 -5.80 -2.31
N LYS A 67 -18.63 -5.92 -1.00
CA LYS A 67 -19.78 -5.84 -0.07
C LYS A 67 -19.85 -4.48 0.63
N LYS A 68 -18.90 -4.20 1.53
CA LYS A 68 -18.93 -3.02 2.42
C LYS A 68 -18.80 -1.71 1.64
N PHE A 69 -17.84 -1.63 0.72
CA PHE A 69 -17.55 -0.45 -0.07
C PHE A 69 -18.16 -0.48 -1.48
N LYS A 70 -19.12 -1.37 -1.72
CA LYS A 70 -19.76 -1.53 -3.02
C LYS A 70 -20.33 -0.22 -3.58
N LYS A 71 -21.02 0.56 -2.74
CA LYS A 71 -21.68 1.80 -3.19
C LYS A 71 -20.70 2.96 -3.37
N THR A 72 -19.65 3.03 -2.54
CA THR A 72 -18.74 4.17 -2.45
C THR A 72 -17.47 3.99 -3.28
N VAL A 73 -17.07 2.76 -3.57
CA VAL A 73 -15.84 2.46 -4.31
C VAL A 73 -16.13 1.65 -5.56
N TRP A 74 -16.65 0.42 -5.42
CA TRP A 74 -16.80 -0.51 -6.54
C TRP A 74 -17.72 0.01 -7.65
N ARG A 75 -18.93 0.47 -7.30
CA ARG A 75 -19.88 0.97 -8.29
C ARG A 75 -19.40 2.23 -9.02
N PRO A 76 -18.87 3.28 -8.35
CA PRO A 76 -18.29 4.41 -9.05
C PRO A 76 -17.14 4.04 -9.98
N PHE A 77 -16.24 3.15 -9.53
CA PHE A 77 -15.14 2.64 -10.35
C PHE A 77 -15.64 1.95 -11.62
N THR A 78 -16.49 0.95 -11.47
CA THR A 78 -17.04 0.21 -12.64
C THR A 78 -17.89 1.08 -13.54
N LYS A 79 -18.64 2.04 -12.98
CA LYS A 79 -19.40 3.02 -13.74
C LYS A 79 -18.47 3.90 -14.60
N ALA A 80 -17.37 4.39 -14.04
CA ALA A 80 -16.41 5.20 -14.80
C ALA A 80 -15.77 4.39 -15.93
N ILE A 81 -15.28 3.17 -15.65
CA ILE A 81 -14.71 2.28 -16.67
C ILE A 81 -15.66 2.07 -17.85
N ASN A 82 -16.96 1.85 -17.58
CA ASN A 82 -17.95 1.62 -18.62
C ASN A 82 -18.38 2.92 -19.34
N ALA A 83 -18.60 4.00 -18.57
CA ALA A 83 -19.09 5.26 -19.15
C ALA A 83 -18.06 5.94 -20.08
N TYR A 84 -16.78 5.76 -19.80
CA TYR A 84 -15.69 6.31 -20.60
C TYR A 84 -15.03 5.28 -21.52
N GLU A 85 -15.59 4.07 -21.61
CA GLU A 85 -15.08 2.96 -22.42
C GLU A 85 -13.56 2.73 -22.24
N MET A 86 -13.10 2.83 -20.97
CA MET A 86 -11.68 2.83 -20.62
C MET A 86 -10.99 1.50 -20.90
N ILE A 87 -11.74 0.41 -21.02
CA ILE A 87 -11.23 -0.95 -21.26
C ILE A 87 -11.99 -1.55 -22.45
N GLN A 88 -11.26 -2.17 -23.35
CA GLN A 88 -11.79 -2.93 -24.48
C GLN A 88 -11.43 -4.42 -24.35
N ASP A 89 -12.13 -5.28 -25.09
CA ASP A 89 -11.77 -6.70 -25.13
C ASP A 89 -10.40 -6.88 -25.81
N GLY A 90 -9.53 -7.65 -25.18
CA GLY A 90 -8.17 -7.91 -25.61
C GLY A 90 -7.13 -6.90 -25.11
N ASP A 91 -7.51 -5.91 -24.32
CA ASP A 91 -6.58 -4.94 -23.75
C ASP A 91 -5.58 -5.59 -22.80
N LYS A 92 -4.37 -5.02 -22.76
CA LYS A 92 -3.33 -5.33 -21.77
C LYS A 92 -3.09 -4.10 -20.90
N ILE A 93 -3.43 -4.19 -19.64
CA ILE A 93 -3.44 -3.06 -18.71
C ILE A 93 -2.31 -3.22 -17.70
N ALA A 94 -1.45 -2.22 -17.60
CA ALA A 94 -0.42 -2.13 -16.56
C ALA A 94 -0.91 -1.24 -15.41
N VAL A 95 -1.05 -1.81 -14.22
CA VAL A 95 -1.35 -1.06 -13.00
C VAL A 95 -0.06 -0.83 -12.23
N CYS A 96 0.38 0.43 -12.16
CA CYS A 96 1.61 0.82 -11.48
C CYS A 96 1.39 0.90 -9.96
N ILE A 97 2.24 0.23 -9.20
CA ILE A 97 2.18 0.16 -7.74
C ILE A 97 3.29 0.99 -7.13
N SER A 98 2.93 2.09 -6.49
CA SER A 98 3.86 2.98 -5.77
C SER A 98 4.02 2.64 -4.29
N GLY A 99 3.30 1.63 -3.80
CA GLY A 99 3.27 1.25 -2.38
C GLY A 99 2.31 2.05 -1.51
N GLY A 100 1.69 3.10 -2.04
CA GLY A 100 0.64 3.86 -1.35
C GLY A 100 -0.70 3.10 -1.33
N LYS A 101 -1.56 3.45 -0.36
CA LYS A 101 -2.89 2.84 -0.20
C LYS A 101 -3.75 2.90 -1.48
N ASP A 102 -3.62 3.98 -2.25
CA ASP A 102 -4.45 4.21 -3.43
C ASP A 102 -4.02 3.30 -4.59
N SER A 103 -2.72 3.09 -4.80
CA SER A 103 -2.20 2.15 -5.80
C SER A 103 -2.53 0.69 -5.46
N MET A 104 -2.47 0.32 -4.17
CA MET A 104 -2.88 -1.01 -3.72
C MET A 104 -4.38 -1.25 -3.86
N LEU A 105 -5.21 -0.23 -3.55
CA LEU A 105 -6.66 -0.30 -3.79
C LEU A 105 -6.96 -0.42 -5.28
N MET A 106 -6.29 0.36 -6.13
CA MET A 106 -6.41 0.28 -7.59
C MET A 106 -6.09 -1.13 -8.08
N ALA A 107 -5.00 -1.73 -7.61
CA ALA A 107 -4.63 -3.10 -7.98
C ALA A 107 -5.73 -4.11 -7.62
N LYS A 108 -6.29 -4.02 -6.41
CA LYS A 108 -7.38 -4.91 -5.99
C LYS A 108 -8.65 -4.69 -6.81
N LEU A 109 -8.99 -3.46 -7.17
CA LEU A 109 -10.13 -3.15 -8.03
C LEU A 109 -9.96 -3.76 -9.42
N PHE A 110 -8.76 -3.68 -10.01
CA PHE A 110 -8.48 -4.29 -11.32
C PHE A 110 -8.47 -5.82 -11.25
N GLN A 111 -7.92 -6.43 -10.18
CA GLN A 111 -8.03 -7.88 -9.98
C GLN A 111 -9.49 -8.35 -9.93
N GLU A 112 -10.34 -7.63 -9.18
CA GLU A 112 -11.75 -7.96 -9.11
C GLU A 112 -12.48 -7.74 -10.44
N LEU A 113 -12.10 -6.69 -11.17
CA LEU A 113 -12.69 -6.40 -12.47
C LEU A 113 -12.29 -7.46 -13.53
N GLU A 114 -11.05 -7.93 -13.52
CA GLU A 114 -10.55 -9.01 -14.37
C GLU A 114 -11.28 -10.33 -14.10
N ARG A 115 -11.47 -10.67 -12.80
CA ARG A 115 -12.15 -11.92 -12.39
C ARG A 115 -13.64 -11.94 -12.67
N HIS A 116 -14.32 -10.81 -12.53
CA HIS A 116 -15.78 -10.71 -12.50
C HIS A 116 -16.34 -9.74 -13.53
N GLY A 117 -15.50 -9.09 -14.30
CA GLY A 117 -15.89 -8.16 -15.36
C GLY A 117 -16.53 -8.89 -16.55
N LYS A 118 -17.22 -8.11 -17.39
CA LYS A 118 -17.84 -8.62 -18.62
C LYS A 118 -16.88 -8.62 -19.80
N LYS A 119 -15.81 -7.84 -19.73
CA LYS A 119 -14.79 -7.69 -20.77
C LYS A 119 -13.61 -8.60 -20.47
N ASN A 120 -13.02 -9.16 -21.52
CA ASN A 120 -11.83 -10.00 -21.43
C ASN A 120 -10.59 -9.14 -21.68
N PHE A 121 -9.76 -8.94 -20.67
CA PHE A 121 -8.52 -8.17 -20.72
C PHE A 121 -7.49 -8.78 -19.77
N GLU A 122 -6.22 -8.45 -19.97
CA GLU A 122 -5.12 -8.90 -19.13
C GLU A 122 -4.63 -7.76 -18.22
N VAL A 123 -4.35 -8.06 -16.95
CA VAL A 123 -3.77 -7.08 -16.01
C VAL A 123 -2.36 -7.51 -15.58
N VAL A 124 -1.43 -6.57 -15.63
CA VAL A 124 -0.08 -6.71 -15.08
C VAL A 124 0.12 -5.66 -14.00
N PHE A 125 0.64 -6.07 -12.84
CA PHE A 125 0.95 -5.18 -11.73
C PHE A 125 2.44 -4.90 -11.70
N LEU A 126 2.82 -3.62 -11.91
CA LEU A 126 4.22 -3.22 -12.02
C LEU A 126 4.67 -2.41 -10.80
N VAL A 127 5.76 -2.82 -10.18
CA VAL A 127 6.50 -2.01 -9.22
C VAL A 127 7.75 -1.47 -9.91
N MET A 128 7.75 -0.16 -10.19
CA MET A 128 8.95 0.52 -10.68
C MET A 128 9.78 0.98 -9.48
N ASN A 129 11.08 0.69 -9.50
CA ASN A 129 12.00 1.12 -8.45
C ASN A 129 12.76 2.41 -8.89
N PRO A 130 12.30 3.60 -8.49
CA PRO A 130 12.99 4.87 -8.81
C PRO A 130 14.18 5.15 -7.89
N GLY A 131 14.76 4.14 -7.28
CA GLY A 131 15.81 4.26 -6.26
C GLY A 131 15.26 4.27 -4.83
N TYR A 132 14.20 3.53 -4.57
CA TYR A 132 13.71 3.35 -3.19
C TYR A 132 14.83 2.80 -2.29
N ASN A 133 14.85 3.26 -1.04
CA ASN A 133 15.65 2.55 -0.05
C ASN A 133 15.07 1.14 0.18
N GLU A 134 15.94 0.20 0.59
CA GLU A 134 15.58 -1.21 0.74
C GLU A 134 14.35 -1.43 1.62
N VAL A 135 14.20 -0.66 2.70
CA VAL A 135 13.07 -0.77 3.63
C VAL A 135 11.75 -0.45 2.94
N ASN A 136 11.71 0.62 2.16
CA ASN A 136 10.50 1.00 1.43
C ASN A 136 10.17 -0.01 0.33
N TYR A 137 11.18 -0.47 -0.38
CA TYR A 137 11.01 -1.46 -1.44
C TYR A 137 10.44 -2.78 -0.88
N GLN A 138 11.03 -3.31 0.17
CA GLN A 138 10.53 -4.51 0.84
C GLN A 138 9.13 -4.33 1.42
N THR A 139 8.82 -3.14 1.93
CA THR A 139 7.46 -2.83 2.42
C THR A 139 6.43 -2.91 1.29
N ILE A 140 6.76 -2.41 0.09
CA ILE A 140 5.87 -2.51 -1.09
C ILE A 140 5.63 -3.96 -1.46
N LEU A 141 6.68 -4.77 -1.56
CA LEU A 141 6.59 -6.18 -1.92
C LEU A 141 5.79 -6.99 -0.89
N ASN A 142 6.03 -6.75 0.40
CA ASN A 142 5.31 -7.42 1.47
C ASN A 142 3.81 -7.06 1.49
N ASN A 143 3.47 -5.79 1.26
CA ASN A 143 2.09 -5.36 1.14
C ASN A 143 1.40 -5.98 -0.09
N ALA A 144 2.09 -6.07 -1.21
CA ALA A 144 1.58 -6.74 -2.40
C ALA A 144 1.33 -8.24 -2.14
N LYS A 145 2.30 -8.92 -1.52
CA LYS A 145 2.16 -10.33 -1.10
C LYS A 145 0.98 -10.52 -0.14
N MET A 146 0.85 -9.66 0.87
CA MET A 146 -0.25 -9.71 1.84
C MET A 146 -1.63 -9.57 1.19
N LEU A 147 -1.73 -8.78 0.12
CA LEU A 147 -2.96 -8.57 -0.62
C LEU A 147 -3.13 -9.52 -1.80
N ASN A 148 -2.25 -10.50 -1.95
CA ASN A 148 -2.23 -11.44 -3.08
C ASN A 148 -2.24 -10.73 -4.44
N ILE A 149 -1.39 -9.70 -4.58
CA ILE A 149 -1.19 -8.98 -5.83
C ILE A 149 0.10 -9.50 -6.48
N PRO A 150 0.01 -10.18 -7.66
CA PRO A 150 1.17 -10.72 -8.35
C PRO A 150 1.94 -9.60 -9.04
N VAL A 151 2.92 -9.01 -8.36
CA VAL A 151 3.70 -7.90 -8.90
C VAL A 151 4.89 -8.36 -9.73
N SER A 152 5.09 -7.71 -10.88
CA SER A 152 6.34 -7.73 -11.63
C SER A 152 7.14 -6.48 -11.26
N TYR A 153 8.46 -6.57 -11.23
CA TYR A 153 9.34 -5.46 -10.86
C TYR A 153 10.52 -5.38 -11.83
N THR A 154 10.99 -4.15 -12.02
CA THR A 154 12.14 -3.81 -12.87
C THR A 154 13.22 -3.13 -12.05
#